data_a3aca5e5a4a19c25992482cdf6d18aeb
#
_entry.id   a3aca5e5a4a19c25992482cdf6d18aeb
#
_cell.length_a   1.000
_cell.length_b   1.000
_cell.length_c   1.000
_cell.angle_alpha   90.00
_cell.angle_beta   90.00
_cell.angle_gamma   90.00
#
_symmetry.space_group_name_H-M   'P 1'
#
loop_
_entity.id
_entity.type
_entity.pdbx_description
1 polymer ?
#
loop_
_entity_poly.entity_id
_entity_poly.type
_entity_poly.pdbx_seq_one_letter_code
_entity_poly.pdbx_strand_id
1 'polypeptide(L)'
;FSSSTTDATRGNTVTTSNTDVDSASESIDSFAHASFRGAKYFISVDNDSKTEMDVVEALVVHDGTNAFITSYGHNSSNGDPLISLTAAIDGSNVVVSAAGLETNLNLTIHKILLKDNMTASSNANQKAFASVTVSSTATAIDLMDIDDSNGAVYFIVGANSSEGAYSIQEVYTAATPGIPA
;
A
#
# COMPACT_ATOMS: atom_id res chain seq x y z
N PHE A 1 1.23 4.83 20.79
CA PHE A 1 0.93 3.66 19.94
C PHE A 1 -0.36 3.01 20.41
N SER A 2 -1.41 3.15 19.66
CA SER A 2 -2.67 2.47 19.92
C SER A 2 -2.81 1.24 19.03
N SER A 3 -3.23 0.17 19.65
CA SER A 3 -3.67 -1.16 19.21
C SER A 3 -3.86 -1.37 17.70
N SER A 4 -3.04 -2.24 17.13
CA SER A 4 -3.27 -2.86 15.82
C SER A 4 -4.23 -4.04 15.98
N THR A 5 -5.35 -4.03 15.29
CA THR A 5 -6.20 -5.20 15.10
C THR A 5 -5.87 -5.84 13.76
N THR A 6 -5.25 -7.02 13.80
CA THR A 6 -5.03 -7.85 12.61
C THR A 6 -6.31 -8.64 12.35
N ASP A 7 -7.04 -8.32 11.27
CA ASP A 7 -8.12 -9.18 10.80
C ASP A 7 -7.54 -10.33 9.98
N ALA A 8 -7.35 -11.48 10.61
CA ALA A 8 -6.82 -12.69 9.98
C ALA A 8 -7.73 -13.26 8.88
N THR A 9 -8.97 -12.79 8.78
CA THR A 9 -9.98 -13.27 7.81
C THR A 9 -9.95 -12.51 6.49
N ARG A 10 -9.28 -11.34 6.42
CA ARG A 10 -9.24 -10.47 5.23
C ARG A 10 -7.86 -10.32 4.57
N GLY A 11 -6.97 -11.24 4.81
CA GLY A 11 -5.62 -11.17 4.25
C GLY A 11 -4.73 -10.16 5.00
N ASN A 12 -3.74 -9.58 4.33
CA ASN A 12 -2.73 -8.71 4.94
C ASN A 12 -3.20 -7.25 5.14
N THR A 13 -4.46 -7.02 5.46
CA THR A 13 -4.99 -5.68 5.74
C THR A 13 -4.92 -5.40 7.24
N VAL A 14 -4.32 -4.27 7.62
CA VAL A 14 -4.16 -3.85 9.01
C VAL A 14 -4.67 -2.41 9.14
N THR A 15 -5.34 -2.12 10.25
CA THR A 15 -5.77 -0.76 10.60
C THR A 15 -5.04 -0.31 11.85
N THR A 16 -4.46 0.88 11.82
CA THR A 16 -3.83 1.54 12.97
C THR A 16 -4.34 2.98 13.09
N SER A 17 -4.25 3.56 14.28
CA SER A 17 -4.55 4.97 14.51
C SER A 17 -3.43 5.64 15.29
N ASN A 18 -3.12 6.87 14.94
CA ASN A 18 -2.21 7.75 15.67
C ASN A 18 -2.94 9.04 16.02
N THR A 19 -2.59 9.61 17.14
CA THR A 19 -3.17 10.86 17.63
C THR A 19 -2.07 11.90 17.86
N ASP A 20 -2.42 13.17 17.76
CA ASP A 20 -1.54 14.31 18.03
C ASP A 20 -0.29 14.34 17.15
N VAL A 21 -0.42 14.00 15.85
CA VAL A 21 0.68 14.15 14.89
C VAL A 21 0.91 15.62 14.62
N ASP A 22 2.13 16.08 14.93
CA ASP A 22 2.57 17.45 14.82
C ASP A 22 3.62 17.64 13.70
N SER A 23 4.24 18.81 13.65
CA SER A 23 5.25 19.16 12.64
C SER A 23 6.56 18.35 12.72
N ALA A 24 6.85 17.71 13.86
CA ALA A 24 7.96 16.78 13.97
C ALA A 24 7.62 15.46 13.27
N SER A 25 8.56 14.96 12.45
CA SER A 25 8.35 13.65 11.81
C SER A 25 8.34 12.54 12.86
N GLU A 26 7.26 11.77 12.89
CA GLU A 26 7.10 10.64 13.80
C GLU A 26 6.67 9.36 13.07
N SER A 27 7.04 8.22 13.63
CA SER A 27 6.66 6.91 13.09
C SER A 27 5.18 6.67 13.29
N ILE A 28 4.44 6.50 12.20
CA ILE A 28 3.01 6.22 12.20
C ILE A 28 2.69 4.75 11.99
N ASP A 29 3.57 4.01 11.32
CA ASP A 29 3.40 2.58 11.08
C ASP A 29 4.71 1.91 10.70
N SER A 30 4.75 0.56 10.79
CA SER A 30 5.89 -0.24 10.34
C SER A 30 5.47 -1.63 9.88
N PHE A 31 6.34 -2.27 9.08
CA PHE A 31 6.22 -3.68 8.71
C PHE A 31 7.59 -4.34 8.51
N ALA A 32 7.66 -5.66 8.76
CA ALA A 32 8.90 -6.42 8.62
C ALA A 32 9.34 -6.52 7.16
N HIS A 33 10.54 -5.99 6.83
CA HIS A 33 11.06 -5.98 5.47
C HIS A 33 11.42 -7.40 4.95
N ALA A 34 11.71 -8.34 5.86
CA ALA A 34 11.97 -9.73 5.50
C ALA A 34 10.71 -10.51 5.09
N SER A 35 9.51 -10.02 5.46
CA SER A 35 8.24 -10.70 5.21
C SER A 35 7.42 -10.09 4.09
N PHE A 36 7.60 -8.79 3.82
CA PHE A 36 6.81 -8.05 2.86
C PHE A 36 7.72 -7.14 2.04
N ARG A 37 7.51 -7.10 0.74
CA ARG A 37 8.30 -6.28 -0.18
C ARG A 37 7.78 -4.85 -0.31
N GLY A 38 6.54 -4.61 0.06
CA GLY A 38 5.94 -3.30 0.01
C GLY A 38 4.58 -3.26 0.69
N ALA A 39 3.96 -2.09 0.64
CA ALA A 39 2.62 -1.87 1.16
C ALA A 39 1.90 -0.78 0.38
N LYS A 40 0.57 -0.88 0.30
CA LYS A 40 -0.30 0.23 -0.07
C LYS A 40 -0.97 0.76 1.19
N TYR A 41 -1.01 2.07 1.32
CA TYR A 41 -1.62 2.79 2.43
C TYR A 41 -2.81 3.63 1.95
N PHE A 42 -3.84 3.65 2.78
CA PHE A 42 -4.93 4.61 2.76
C PHE A 42 -4.93 5.29 4.12
N ILE A 43 -4.69 6.59 4.15
CA ILE A 43 -4.56 7.36 5.38
C ILE A 43 -5.63 8.45 5.37
N SER A 44 -6.49 8.43 6.39
CA SER A 44 -7.41 9.51 6.69
C SER A 44 -6.81 10.36 7.79
N VAL A 45 -6.79 11.66 7.59
CA VAL A 45 -6.27 12.65 8.52
C VAL A 45 -7.42 13.57 8.94
N ASP A 46 -7.54 13.80 10.23
CA ASP A 46 -8.53 14.68 10.84
C ASP A 46 -7.82 15.73 11.71
N ASN A 47 -8.16 16.99 11.50
CA ASN A 47 -7.73 18.11 12.34
C ASN A 47 -8.92 18.58 13.18
N ASP A 48 -9.03 18.04 14.40
CA ASP A 48 -10.12 18.37 15.32
C ASP A 48 -10.23 19.86 15.64
N SER A 49 -9.10 20.57 15.61
CA SER A 49 -9.06 21.99 15.97
C SER A 49 -9.65 22.91 14.89
N LYS A 50 -9.61 22.48 13.62
CA LYS A 50 -9.98 23.29 12.46
C LYS A 50 -11.13 22.72 11.63
N THR A 51 -11.61 21.53 11.96
CA THR A 51 -12.62 20.82 11.16
C THR A 51 -12.15 20.57 9.72
N GLU A 52 -10.84 20.30 9.55
CA GLU A 52 -10.21 20.00 8.27
C GLU A 52 -9.94 18.51 8.17
N MET A 53 -10.12 17.95 6.99
CA MET A 53 -9.91 16.53 6.71
C MET A 53 -9.08 16.37 5.44
N ASP A 54 -8.21 15.35 5.43
CA ASP A 54 -7.44 14.93 4.27
C ASP A 54 -7.49 13.41 4.13
N VAL A 55 -7.46 12.92 2.90
CA VAL A 55 -7.27 11.51 2.58
C VAL A 55 -6.12 11.39 1.60
N VAL A 56 -5.17 10.51 1.90
CA VAL A 56 -4.02 10.28 1.03
C VAL A 56 -3.83 8.78 0.78
N GLU A 57 -3.48 8.43 -0.45
CA GLU A 57 -2.98 7.11 -0.81
C GLU A 57 -1.47 7.15 -0.97
N ALA A 58 -0.79 6.11 -0.51
CA ALA A 58 0.65 5.97 -0.70
C ALA A 58 1.07 4.53 -1.01
N LEU A 59 2.09 4.40 -1.84
CA LEU A 59 2.77 3.14 -2.14
C LEU A 59 4.17 3.17 -1.54
N VAL A 60 4.52 2.10 -0.83
CA VAL A 60 5.83 1.91 -0.22
C VAL A 60 6.46 0.64 -0.79
N VAL A 61 7.72 0.72 -1.20
CA VAL A 61 8.54 -0.41 -1.62
C VAL A 61 9.94 -0.27 -1.01
N HIS A 62 10.65 -1.38 -0.83
CA HIS A 62 12.03 -1.36 -0.34
C HIS A 62 12.90 -2.37 -1.08
N ASP A 63 14.22 -2.14 -1.10
CA ASP A 63 15.24 -3.05 -1.64
C ASP A 63 15.97 -3.87 -0.55
N GLY A 64 15.58 -3.70 0.72
CA GLY A 64 16.21 -4.30 1.89
C GLY A 64 17.21 -3.38 2.59
N THR A 65 17.61 -2.28 1.95
CA THR A 65 18.54 -1.28 2.48
C THR A 65 17.86 0.09 2.55
N ASN A 66 17.11 0.44 1.50
CA ASN A 66 16.38 1.70 1.39
C ASN A 66 14.90 1.43 1.23
N ALA A 67 14.07 2.33 1.73
CA ALA A 67 12.64 2.37 1.47
C ALA A 67 12.28 3.60 0.65
N PHE A 68 11.31 3.42 -0.24
CA PHE A 68 10.82 4.45 -1.16
C PHE A 68 9.32 4.57 -0.98
N ILE A 69 8.82 5.80 -0.93
CA ILE A 69 7.39 6.09 -0.80
C ILE A 69 6.96 7.09 -1.88
N THR A 70 5.80 6.84 -2.44
CA THR A 70 5.11 7.78 -3.31
C THR A 70 3.70 7.97 -2.78
N SER A 71 3.36 9.21 -2.42
CA SER A 71 1.99 9.60 -2.09
C SER A 71 1.29 10.19 -3.31
N TYR A 72 0.02 9.84 -3.46
CA TYR A 72 -0.82 10.30 -4.55
C TYR A 72 -2.29 10.35 -4.06
N GLY A 73 -3.16 10.94 -4.84
CA GLY A 73 -4.59 10.95 -4.54
C GLY A 73 -4.95 11.74 -3.28
N HIS A 74 -4.17 12.80 -2.95
CA HIS A 74 -4.56 13.73 -1.89
C HIS A 74 -5.91 14.37 -2.20
N ASN A 75 -6.81 14.32 -1.23
CA ASN A 75 -8.09 14.99 -1.28
C ASN A 75 -8.40 15.64 0.07
N SER A 76 -8.09 16.92 0.17
CA SER A 76 -8.23 17.71 1.40
C SER A 76 -9.41 18.66 1.32
N SER A 77 -10.10 18.85 2.46
CA SER A 77 -11.25 19.74 2.57
C SER A 77 -10.88 21.22 2.43
N ASN A 78 -9.61 21.59 2.67
CA ASN A 78 -9.12 22.97 2.53
C ASN A 78 -8.30 23.19 1.24
N GLY A 79 -8.05 22.12 0.45
CA GLY A 79 -7.30 22.15 -0.80
C GLY A 79 -5.79 21.92 -0.66
N ASP A 80 -5.24 21.97 0.55
CA ASP A 80 -3.82 21.73 0.84
C ASP A 80 -3.62 20.41 1.60
N PRO A 81 -2.52 19.65 1.36
CA PRO A 81 -2.19 18.47 2.16
C PRO A 81 -2.03 18.82 3.64
N LEU A 82 -2.51 17.96 4.53
CA LEU A 82 -2.32 18.11 5.98
C LEU A 82 -1.07 17.40 6.51
N ILE A 83 -0.54 16.43 5.77
CA ILE A 83 0.65 15.66 6.15
C ILE A 83 1.64 15.51 5.00
N SER A 84 2.91 15.29 5.35
CA SER A 84 3.93 14.74 4.46
C SER A 84 4.38 13.39 4.95
N LEU A 85 4.68 12.46 4.03
CA LEU A 85 5.05 11.08 4.32
C LEU A 85 6.50 10.79 3.93
N THR A 86 7.18 10.00 4.76
CA THR A 86 8.51 9.45 4.48
C THR A 86 8.55 7.97 4.81
N ALA A 87 9.48 7.21 4.21
CA ALA A 87 9.73 5.83 4.56
C ALA A 87 11.25 5.57 4.65
N ALA A 88 11.66 4.76 5.62
CA ALA A 88 13.04 4.36 5.83
C ALA A 88 13.12 2.92 6.34
N ILE A 89 14.29 2.28 6.18
CA ILE A 89 14.61 1.04 6.88
C ILE A 89 15.16 1.41 8.25
N ASP A 90 14.58 0.82 9.30
CA ASP A 90 15.08 0.87 10.67
C ASP A 90 15.14 -0.55 11.25
N GLY A 91 16.35 -1.04 11.44
CA GLY A 91 16.61 -2.42 11.86
C GLY A 91 16.00 -3.43 10.89
N SER A 92 15.06 -4.24 11.35
CA SER A 92 14.35 -5.26 10.56
C SER A 92 13.03 -4.79 9.95
N ASN A 93 12.72 -3.49 10.06
CA ASN A 93 11.42 -2.96 9.63
C ASN A 93 11.58 -1.85 8.57
N VAL A 94 10.60 -1.77 7.69
CA VAL A 94 10.26 -0.54 6.99
C VAL A 94 9.42 0.28 7.93
N VAL A 95 9.85 1.49 8.23
CA VAL A 95 9.14 2.47 9.06
C VAL A 95 8.56 3.55 8.15
N VAL A 96 7.28 3.79 8.27
CA VAL A 96 6.59 4.91 7.62
C VAL A 96 6.36 5.99 8.66
N SER A 97 6.79 7.20 8.34
CA SER A 97 6.65 8.36 9.21
C SER A 97 5.84 9.46 8.54
N ALA A 98 5.11 10.19 9.35
CA ALA A 98 4.40 11.40 8.94
C ALA A 98 4.93 12.61 9.69
N ALA A 99 4.93 13.75 9.03
CA ALA A 99 5.06 15.07 9.66
C ALA A 99 3.81 15.88 9.32
N GLY A 100 3.15 16.41 10.33
CA GLY A 100 2.01 17.29 10.18
C GLY A 100 2.42 18.63 9.55
N LEU A 101 1.65 19.09 8.61
CA LEU A 101 1.74 20.47 8.08
C LEU A 101 0.88 21.42 8.93
N GLU A 102 0.08 20.85 9.81
CA GLU A 102 -0.70 21.46 10.87
C GLU A 102 -0.47 20.73 12.19
N THR A 103 -1.00 21.24 13.29
CA THR A 103 -0.92 20.63 14.63
C THR A 103 -2.21 19.87 14.99
N ASN A 104 -2.12 18.95 15.94
CA ASN A 104 -3.25 18.16 16.48
C ASN A 104 -3.94 17.32 15.40
N LEU A 105 -3.17 16.62 14.57
CA LEU A 105 -3.71 15.75 13.53
C LEU A 105 -3.91 14.32 14.08
N ASN A 106 -5.08 13.76 13.82
CA ASN A 106 -5.41 12.37 14.10
C ASN A 106 -5.41 11.57 12.80
N LEU A 107 -4.68 10.45 12.77
CA LEU A 107 -4.53 9.62 11.60
C LEU A 107 -5.20 8.25 11.80
N THR A 108 -6.00 7.84 10.83
CA THR A 108 -6.47 6.46 10.69
C THR A 108 -5.83 5.84 9.46
N ILE A 109 -5.13 4.73 9.64
CA ILE A 109 -4.30 4.11 8.62
C ILE A 109 -4.84 2.73 8.30
N HIS A 110 -5.15 2.50 7.03
CA HIS A 110 -5.40 1.18 6.47
C HIS A 110 -4.25 0.80 5.56
N LYS A 111 -3.64 -0.37 5.76
CA LYS A 111 -2.58 -0.85 4.88
C LYS A 111 -2.88 -2.22 4.32
N ILE A 112 -2.40 -2.44 3.09
CA ILE A 112 -2.37 -3.73 2.41
C ILE A 112 -0.91 -4.09 2.23
N LEU A 113 -0.48 -5.20 2.86
CA LEU A 113 0.90 -5.67 2.81
C LEU A 113 1.13 -6.57 1.58
N LEU A 114 2.22 -6.34 0.85
CA LEU A 114 2.57 -7.04 -0.37
C LEU A 114 3.78 -7.95 -0.12
N LYS A 115 3.59 -9.27 -0.31
CA LYS A 115 4.67 -10.27 -0.23
C LYS A 115 5.38 -10.41 -1.57
N ASP A 116 6.67 -10.77 -1.54
CA ASP A 116 7.47 -11.02 -2.73
C ASP A 116 7.38 -12.45 -3.28
N ASN A 117 6.95 -13.39 -2.45
CA ASN A 117 6.85 -14.79 -2.84
C ASN A 117 5.66 -15.47 -2.13
N MET A 118 4.50 -15.43 -2.74
CA MET A 118 3.32 -16.11 -2.22
C MET A 118 3.08 -17.42 -2.96
N THR A 119 3.06 -18.51 -2.19
CA THR A 119 2.49 -19.78 -2.68
C THR A 119 0.98 -19.58 -2.81
N ALA A 120 0.41 -19.96 -3.95
CA ALA A 120 -1.01 -19.83 -4.23
C ALA A 120 -1.87 -20.37 -3.06
N SER A 121 -2.71 -19.52 -2.49
CA SER A 121 -3.72 -19.92 -1.52
C SER A 121 -5.05 -20.09 -2.21
N SER A 122 -5.74 -21.18 -1.92
CA SER A 122 -6.98 -21.62 -2.57
C SER A 122 -8.25 -20.89 -2.09
N ASN A 123 -8.14 -19.67 -1.55
CA ASN A 123 -9.33 -18.91 -1.17
C ASN A 123 -9.95 -18.23 -2.39
N ALA A 124 -11.18 -18.59 -2.71
CA ALA A 124 -11.91 -18.26 -3.94
C ALA A 124 -12.10 -16.74 -4.23
N ASN A 125 -11.77 -15.85 -3.31
CA ASN A 125 -11.93 -14.40 -3.48
C ASN A 125 -10.62 -13.58 -3.41
N GLN A 126 -9.48 -14.26 -3.21
CA GLN A 126 -8.16 -13.65 -3.29
C GLN A 126 -7.22 -14.65 -3.98
N LYS A 127 -7.00 -14.49 -5.28
CA LYS A 127 -5.94 -15.24 -5.95
C LYS A 127 -4.60 -14.78 -5.40
N ALA A 128 -3.90 -15.69 -4.78
CA ALA A 128 -2.52 -15.49 -4.40
C ALA A 128 -1.65 -15.43 -5.65
N PHE A 129 -0.74 -14.49 -5.66
CA PHE A 129 0.03 -14.12 -6.82
C PHE A 129 1.18 -15.07 -7.05
N ALA A 130 1.31 -15.57 -8.27
CA ALA A 130 2.50 -16.28 -8.71
C ALA A 130 3.60 -15.27 -9.04
N SER A 131 4.84 -15.60 -8.70
CA SER A 131 6.01 -14.90 -9.24
C SER A 131 6.17 -15.27 -10.70
N VAL A 132 6.14 -14.29 -11.60
CA VAL A 132 6.33 -14.49 -13.04
C VAL A 132 7.60 -13.77 -13.48
N THR A 133 8.48 -14.46 -14.17
CA THR A 133 9.63 -13.82 -14.81
C THR A 133 9.17 -13.19 -16.11
N VAL A 134 9.25 -11.87 -16.21
CA VAL A 134 8.96 -11.12 -17.43
C VAL A 134 10.25 -10.73 -18.13
N SER A 135 10.23 -10.78 -19.46
CA SER A 135 11.33 -10.36 -20.31
C SER A 135 10.87 -9.19 -21.22
N SER A 136 11.64 -8.86 -22.22
CA SER A 136 11.26 -7.84 -23.22
C SER A 136 10.05 -8.26 -24.09
N THR A 137 9.63 -9.52 -24.03
CA THR A 137 8.44 -10.01 -24.73
C THR A 137 7.25 -9.95 -23.77
N ALA A 138 6.08 -9.54 -24.26
CA ALA A 138 4.85 -9.51 -23.46
C ALA A 138 4.53 -10.91 -22.90
N THR A 139 4.37 -10.98 -21.59
CA THR A 139 4.09 -12.23 -20.85
C THR A 139 2.79 -12.04 -20.07
N ALA A 140 1.88 -13.01 -20.16
CA ALA A 140 0.69 -13.01 -19.32
C ALA A 140 1.10 -13.23 -17.85
N ILE A 141 0.72 -12.31 -16.98
CA ILE A 141 1.02 -12.38 -15.54
C ILE A 141 -0.11 -13.01 -14.73
N ASP A 142 -1.33 -12.93 -15.23
CA ASP A 142 -2.51 -13.59 -14.66
C ASP A 142 -3.60 -13.78 -15.72
N LEU A 143 -4.49 -14.74 -15.47
CA LEU A 143 -5.69 -15.00 -16.27
C LEU A 143 -6.91 -14.90 -15.36
N MET A 144 -7.77 -13.92 -15.64
CA MET A 144 -9.03 -13.73 -14.93
C MET A 144 -10.13 -14.49 -15.66
N ASP A 145 -10.88 -15.31 -14.93
CA ASP A 145 -12.09 -15.93 -15.45
C ASP A 145 -13.22 -14.89 -15.49
N ILE A 146 -13.68 -14.57 -16.70
CA ILE A 146 -14.72 -13.55 -16.92
C ILE A 146 -16.13 -14.04 -16.54
N ASP A 147 -16.32 -15.34 -16.40
CA ASP A 147 -17.60 -15.91 -15.94
C ASP A 147 -17.77 -15.74 -14.42
N ASP A 148 -16.66 -15.69 -13.69
CA ASP A 148 -16.65 -15.55 -12.22
C ASP A 148 -16.37 -14.12 -11.73
N SER A 149 -15.84 -13.23 -12.58
CA SER A 149 -15.39 -11.89 -12.17
C SER A 149 -15.55 -10.84 -13.28
N ASN A 150 -16.13 -9.69 -12.92
CA ASN A 150 -16.32 -8.57 -13.84
C ASN A 150 -15.12 -7.61 -13.87
N GLY A 151 -14.14 -7.81 -13.02
CA GLY A 151 -12.94 -6.98 -12.95
C GLY A 151 -12.02 -7.38 -11.79
N ALA A 152 -10.81 -6.87 -11.81
CA ALA A 152 -9.83 -7.10 -10.77
C ALA A 152 -8.98 -5.86 -10.52
N VAL A 153 -8.45 -5.76 -9.31
CA VAL A 153 -7.40 -4.80 -8.94
C VAL A 153 -6.12 -5.59 -8.70
N TYR A 154 -5.07 -5.22 -9.40
CA TYR A 154 -3.75 -5.84 -9.25
C TYR A 154 -2.79 -4.88 -8.59
N PHE A 155 -2.05 -5.38 -7.60
CA PHE A 155 -0.87 -4.74 -7.05
C PHE A 155 0.36 -5.51 -7.55
N ILE A 156 1.13 -4.89 -8.43
CA ILE A 156 2.26 -5.53 -9.09
C ILE A 156 3.55 -4.99 -8.50
N VAL A 157 4.36 -5.89 -7.95
CA VAL A 157 5.73 -5.57 -7.51
C VAL A 157 6.70 -6.09 -8.57
N GLY A 158 7.37 -5.19 -9.25
CA GLY A 158 8.44 -5.51 -10.19
C GLY A 158 9.79 -5.49 -9.50
N ALA A 159 10.63 -6.49 -9.77
CA ALA A 159 12.00 -6.55 -9.29
C ALA A 159 12.95 -6.90 -10.43
N ASN A 160 14.00 -6.08 -10.61
CA ASN A 160 15.14 -6.42 -11.44
C ASN A 160 16.32 -6.78 -10.54
N SER A 161 16.50 -8.07 -10.29
CA SER A 161 17.52 -8.56 -9.37
C SER A 161 18.95 -8.30 -9.81
N SER A 162 19.18 -8.10 -11.14
CA SER A 162 20.51 -7.80 -11.67
C SER A 162 20.93 -6.36 -11.46
N GLU A 163 19.98 -5.44 -11.33
CA GLU A 163 20.25 -3.99 -11.17
C GLU A 163 19.84 -3.49 -9.76
N GLY A 164 19.26 -4.34 -8.92
CA GLY A 164 18.75 -3.94 -7.63
C GLY A 164 17.58 -2.95 -7.71
N ALA A 165 16.87 -2.92 -8.85
CA ALA A 165 15.77 -2.00 -9.10
C ALA A 165 14.43 -2.64 -8.74
N TYR A 166 13.56 -1.86 -8.10
CA TYR A 166 12.22 -2.27 -7.67
C TYR A 166 11.19 -1.25 -8.10
N SER A 167 9.99 -1.72 -8.37
CA SER A 167 8.83 -0.88 -8.67
C SER A 167 7.57 -1.48 -8.07
N ILE A 168 6.57 -0.63 -7.87
CA ILE A 168 5.22 -1.04 -7.48
C ILE A 168 4.21 -0.33 -8.38
N GLN A 169 3.20 -1.06 -8.82
CA GLN A 169 2.15 -0.55 -9.68
C GLN A 169 0.80 -1.09 -9.26
N GLU A 170 -0.22 -0.26 -9.33
CA GLU A 170 -1.62 -0.64 -9.19
C GLU A 170 -2.28 -0.62 -10.57
N VAL A 171 -2.99 -1.68 -10.91
CA VAL A 171 -3.68 -1.83 -12.21
C VAL A 171 -5.12 -2.24 -11.96
N TYR A 172 -6.05 -1.54 -12.59
CA TYR A 172 -7.48 -1.86 -12.60
C TYR A 172 -7.83 -2.49 -13.94
N THR A 173 -8.50 -3.63 -13.89
CA THR A 173 -9.04 -4.29 -15.08
C THR A 173 -10.56 -4.42 -14.95
N ALA A 174 -11.27 -4.28 -16.06
CA ALA A 174 -12.69 -4.55 -16.15
C ALA A 174 -12.95 -5.48 -17.33
N ALA A 175 -13.79 -6.49 -17.13
CA ALA A 175 -14.30 -7.32 -18.21
C ALA A 175 -15.69 -6.81 -18.60
N THR A 176 -15.95 -6.71 -19.91
CA THR A 176 -17.30 -6.47 -20.43
C THR A 176 -17.91 -7.82 -20.78
N PRO A 177 -18.94 -8.30 -20.08
CA PRO A 177 -19.60 -9.55 -20.42
C PRO A 177 -20.22 -9.46 -21.81
N GLY A 178 -19.95 -10.43 -22.67
CA GLY A 178 -20.79 -10.68 -23.85
C GLY A 178 -20.32 -10.20 -25.21
N ILE A 179 -19.03 -9.99 -25.45
CA ILE A 179 -18.49 -9.94 -26.81
C ILE A 179 -17.63 -11.19 -27.03
N PRO A 180 -18.14 -12.26 -27.64
CA PRO A 180 -17.30 -13.36 -28.09
C PRO A 180 -16.35 -12.82 -29.17
N ALA A 181 -15.06 -13.20 -29.06
CA ALA A 181 -14.02 -12.90 -30.03
C ALA A 181 -14.31 -13.60 -31.38
#